data_a5bc02725943ea1ddb5d568d9d92fc4f
#
_entry.id   a5bc02725943ea1ddb5d568d9d92fc4f
#
_cell.length_a   1.000
_cell.length_b   1.000
_cell.length_c   1.000
_cell.angle_alpha   90.00
_cell.angle_beta   90.00
_cell.angle_gamma   90.00
#
_symmetry.space_group_name_H-M   'P 1'
#
loop_
_entity.id
_entity.type
_entity.pdbx_description
1 polymer ?
#
loop_
_entity_poly.entity_id
_entity_poly.type
_entity_poly.pdbx_seq_one_letter_code
_entity_poly.pdbx_strand_id
1 'polypeptide(L)'
;MFVRVMLKKKGFQKVIFNIKVRKGARVKFLAHCVFPQAEEFEHNAISNVIVEEGAYMEYEDEHYHSDKGTIKLITKTNAVVKEGGVYKNVFSLTKTRVGKLDIVMDLTLEKQAVGELFSKIKASKTDEVNINEILRLEGEHSRGIAKTVVVALDSSKAKVLNEAYGSAPYSKGHISCEEITKGSNVDVSTIPVLKIDNDLSELTHEASIGRVNQKQLEMLMAKGLTEDEATELIIKGLLH
;
A
#
# COMPACT_ATOMS: atom_id res chain seq x y z
N MET A 1 10.86 -2.00 18.92
CA MET A 1 9.85 -1.89 20.01
C MET A 1 8.65 -2.69 19.58
N PHE A 2 8.24 -3.70 20.35
CA PHE A 2 7.01 -4.47 20.04
C PHE A 2 5.89 -3.90 20.89
N VAL A 3 4.85 -3.38 20.27
CA VAL A 3 3.60 -3.04 20.94
C VAL A 3 2.61 -4.16 20.64
N ARG A 4 2.36 -5.04 21.62
CA ARG A 4 1.35 -6.07 21.51
C ARG A 4 0.08 -5.58 22.18
N VAL A 5 -0.97 -5.33 21.40
CA VAL A 5 -2.29 -5.03 21.92
C VAL A 5 -3.14 -6.31 21.79
N MET A 6 -3.58 -6.86 22.91
CA MET A 6 -4.55 -7.96 22.94
C MET A 6 -5.94 -7.38 22.97
N LEU A 7 -6.73 -7.63 21.94
CA LEU A 7 -8.08 -7.12 21.80
C LEU A 7 -9.12 -8.22 21.95
N LYS A 8 -10.25 -7.84 22.57
CA LYS A 8 -11.45 -8.64 22.63
C LYS A 8 -12.11 -8.68 21.25
N LYS A 9 -13.17 -9.47 21.09
CA LYS A 9 -13.88 -9.69 19.82
C LYS A 9 -14.43 -8.42 19.16
N LYS A 10 -14.77 -7.39 19.95
CA LYS A 10 -15.31 -6.10 19.48
C LYS A 10 -14.56 -4.94 20.11
N GLY A 11 -14.35 -3.86 19.35
CA GLY A 11 -13.68 -2.70 19.88
C GLY A 11 -13.22 -1.67 18.86
N PHE A 12 -12.63 -0.62 19.40
CA PHE A 12 -12.01 0.47 18.67
C PHE A 12 -10.58 0.65 19.16
N GLN A 13 -9.66 0.84 18.24
CA GLN A 13 -8.28 1.22 18.56
C GLN A 13 -7.84 2.37 17.66
N LYS A 14 -7.29 3.39 18.29
CA LYS A 14 -6.57 4.46 17.57
C LYS A 14 -5.12 4.49 18.02
N VAL A 15 -4.21 4.46 17.05
CA VAL A 15 -2.77 4.55 17.27
C VAL A 15 -2.23 5.74 16.49
N ILE A 16 -1.39 6.53 17.13
CA ILE A 16 -0.69 7.65 16.49
C ILE A 16 0.80 7.45 16.70
N PHE A 17 1.53 7.30 15.59
CA PHE A 17 2.99 7.26 15.58
C PHE A 17 3.53 8.62 15.13
N ASN A 18 4.39 9.22 15.93
CA ASN A 18 5.18 10.37 15.53
C ASN A 18 6.64 9.93 15.47
N ILE A 19 7.15 9.73 14.25
CA ILE A 19 8.47 9.15 14.02
C ILE A 19 9.37 10.22 13.42
N LYS A 20 10.52 10.42 14.05
CA LYS A 20 11.54 11.32 13.55
C LYS A 20 12.86 10.59 13.45
N VAL A 21 13.31 10.33 12.22
CA VAL A 21 14.63 9.72 11.97
C VAL A 21 15.65 10.84 11.82
N ARG A 22 16.61 10.88 12.75
CA ARG A 22 17.61 11.93 12.81
C ARG A 22 18.59 11.87 11.65
N LYS A 23 19.19 13.02 11.33
CA LYS A 23 20.20 13.19 10.28
C LYS A 23 21.20 12.04 10.21
N GLY A 24 21.32 11.42 9.03
CA GLY A 24 22.24 10.33 8.74
C GLY A 24 21.91 8.98 9.43
N ALA A 25 20.87 8.90 10.25
CA ALA A 25 20.46 7.65 10.88
C ALA A 25 19.79 6.69 9.88
N ARG A 26 19.89 5.39 10.16
CA ARG A 26 19.20 4.33 9.38
C ARG A 26 18.29 3.54 10.31
N VAL A 27 17.02 3.44 9.94
CA VAL A 27 15.98 2.78 10.76
C VAL A 27 15.14 1.88 9.87
N LYS A 28 14.90 0.64 10.35
CA LYS A 28 13.80 -0.20 9.87
C LYS A 28 12.76 -0.30 10.97
N PHE A 29 11.53 0.10 10.67
CA PHE A 29 10.39 0.03 11.57
C PHE A 29 9.39 -0.99 11.03
N LEU A 30 9.06 -1.99 11.87
CA LEU A 30 8.09 -3.03 11.54
C LEU A 30 6.87 -2.85 12.44
N ALA A 31 5.72 -2.57 11.83
CA ALA A 31 4.43 -2.58 12.49
C ALA A 31 3.67 -3.85 12.10
N HIS A 32 3.31 -4.68 13.09
CA HIS A 32 2.49 -5.84 12.88
C HIS A 32 1.18 -5.67 13.63
N CYS A 33 0.10 -5.47 12.89
CA CYS A 33 -1.25 -5.33 13.43
C CYS A 33 -1.98 -6.68 13.32
N VAL A 34 -2.15 -7.38 14.46
CA VAL A 34 -2.64 -8.76 14.48
C VAL A 34 -3.95 -8.85 15.27
N PHE A 35 -5.05 -9.14 14.58
CA PHE A 35 -6.40 -9.21 15.15
C PHE A 35 -7.14 -10.52 14.75
N PRO A 36 -6.62 -11.72 15.09
CA PRO A 36 -7.12 -12.98 14.53
C PRO A 36 -8.50 -13.38 15.06
N GLN A 37 -8.94 -12.80 16.17
CA GLN A 37 -10.24 -13.11 16.81
C GLN A 37 -11.24 -11.95 16.72
N ALA A 38 -10.89 -10.86 16.00
CA ALA A 38 -11.77 -9.72 15.88
C ALA A 38 -13.05 -10.06 15.10
N GLU A 39 -14.20 -9.69 15.62
CA GLU A 39 -15.53 -9.89 15.02
C GLU A 39 -16.14 -8.58 14.51
N GLU A 40 -16.03 -7.50 15.29
CA GLU A 40 -16.38 -6.14 14.91
C GLU A 40 -15.33 -5.21 15.50
N PHE A 41 -14.46 -4.69 14.64
CA PHE A 41 -13.34 -3.91 15.12
C PHE A 41 -13.01 -2.76 14.16
N GLU A 42 -12.79 -1.58 14.72
CA GLU A 42 -12.26 -0.45 13.97
C GLU A 42 -10.83 -0.14 14.45
N HIS A 43 -9.89 -0.16 13.52
CA HIS A 43 -8.49 0.20 13.77
C HIS A 43 -8.11 1.44 12.97
N ASN A 44 -7.76 2.51 13.68
CA ASN A 44 -7.31 3.76 13.08
C ASN A 44 -5.84 3.98 13.41
N ALA A 45 -4.97 3.89 12.41
CA ALA A 45 -3.55 4.15 12.52
C ALA A 45 -3.16 5.46 11.81
N ILE A 46 -2.46 6.33 12.49
CA ILE A 46 -1.92 7.57 11.93
C ILE A 46 -0.42 7.56 12.15
N SER A 47 0.36 7.70 11.07
CA SER A 47 1.82 7.79 11.12
C SER A 47 2.28 9.13 10.57
N ASN A 48 2.89 9.95 11.41
CA ASN A 48 3.56 11.19 11.02
C ASN A 48 5.07 10.93 11.04
N VAL A 49 5.69 11.00 9.86
CA VAL A 49 7.10 10.61 9.67
C VAL A 49 7.90 11.79 9.18
N ILE A 50 9.04 12.03 9.81
CA ILE A 50 10.06 12.96 9.33
C ILE A 50 11.36 12.20 9.19
N VAL A 51 11.88 12.12 7.96
CA VAL A 51 13.22 11.58 7.67
C VAL A 51 14.14 12.77 7.44
N GLU A 52 15.05 13.02 8.39
CA GLU A 52 15.97 14.16 8.29
C GLU A 52 17.04 13.94 7.21
N GLU A 53 17.84 14.97 6.95
CA GLU A 53 18.87 15.04 5.91
C GLU A 53 19.78 13.80 5.89
N GLY A 54 19.90 13.16 4.72
CA GLY A 54 20.71 11.97 4.51
C GLY A 54 20.33 10.75 5.35
N ALA A 55 19.18 10.77 6.03
CA ALA A 55 18.71 9.63 6.81
C ALA A 55 17.97 8.60 5.92
N TYR A 56 17.88 7.37 6.40
CA TYR A 56 17.17 6.26 5.75
C TYR A 56 16.13 5.68 6.67
N MET A 57 14.91 5.53 6.20
CA MET A 57 13.85 4.80 6.89
C MET A 57 13.14 3.83 5.96
N GLU A 58 12.97 2.60 6.44
CA GLU A 58 12.07 1.62 5.89
C GLU A 58 10.95 1.35 6.90
N TYR A 59 9.70 1.53 6.47
CA TYR A 59 8.51 1.29 7.29
C TYR A 59 7.67 0.19 6.64
N GLU A 60 7.60 -0.96 7.30
CA GLU A 60 6.75 -2.08 6.90
C GLU A 60 5.56 -2.16 7.84
N ASP A 61 4.34 -2.10 7.28
CA ASP A 61 3.07 -2.21 8.00
C ASP A 61 2.29 -3.43 7.52
N GLU A 62 2.40 -4.53 8.26
CA GLU A 62 1.76 -5.80 7.93
C GLU A 62 0.52 -6.01 8.80
N HIS A 63 -0.60 -6.31 8.14
CA HIS A 63 -1.87 -6.56 8.77
C HIS A 63 -2.30 -8.03 8.64
N TYR A 64 -2.73 -8.60 9.76
CA TYR A 64 -3.30 -9.94 9.84
C TYR A 64 -4.57 -9.92 10.68
N HIS A 65 -5.70 -10.19 10.06
CA HIS A 65 -7.02 -10.09 10.68
C HIS A 65 -7.73 -11.45 10.74
N SER A 66 -8.97 -11.48 11.24
CA SER A 66 -9.83 -12.65 11.13
C SER A 66 -10.41 -12.77 9.72
N ASP A 67 -10.78 -13.98 9.31
CA ASP A 67 -11.43 -14.25 8.01
C ASP A 67 -12.91 -13.84 7.96
N LYS A 68 -13.45 -13.25 9.05
CA LYS A 68 -14.86 -12.80 9.10
C LYS A 68 -15.14 -11.59 8.24
N GLY A 69 -14.14 -10.73 7.97
CA GLY A 69 -14.27 -9.54 7.13
C GLY A 69 -15.15 -8.45 7.75
N THR A 70 -15.07 -8.28 9.07
CA THR A 70 -15.86 -7.30 9.83
C THR A 70 -14.99 -6.23 10.49
N ILE A 71 -13.77 -6.07 9.98
CA ILE A 71 -12.82 -5.07 10.45
C ILE A 71 -12.88 -3.86 9.52
N LYS A 72 -12.95 -2.69 10.12
CA LYS A 72 -12.71 -1.42 9.44
C LYS A 72 -11.32 -0.94 9.80
N LEU A 73 -10.44 -0.90 8.81
CA LEU A 73 -9.09 -0.39 8.92
C LEU A 73 -8.98 0.96 8.22
N ILE A 74 -8.54 1.96 8.95
CA ILE A 74 -8.22 3.27 8.41
C ILE A 74 -6.75 3.54 8.73
N THR A 75 -5.92 3.67 7.72
CA THR A 75 -4.52 4.02 7.91
C THR A 75 -4.16 5.28 7.15
N LYS A 76 -3.47 6.19 7.82
CA LYS A 76 -2.99 7.43 7.24
C LYS A 76 -1.51 7.62 7.57
N THR A 77 -0.69 7.74 6.54
CA THR A 77 0.73 8.08 6.67
C THR A 77 0.98 9.45 6.03
N ASN A 78 1.54 10.38 6.81
CA ASN A 78 2.06 11.64 6.31
C ASN A 78 3.59 11.60 6.51
N ALA A 79 4.35 11.65 5.43
CA ALA A 79 5.80 11.56 5.48
C ALA A 79 6.46 12.75 4.79
N VAL A 80 7.48 13.31 5.41
CA VAL A 80 8.34 14.35 4.84
C VAL A 80 9.77 13.85 4.87
N VAL A 81 10.39 13.82 3.69
CA VAL A 81 11.79 13.40 3.53
C VAL A 81 12.63 14.60 3.17
N LYS A 82 13.56 14.93 4.06
CA LYS A 82 14.46 16.04 3.92
C LYS A 82 15.60 15.76 2.93
N GLU A 83 16.38 16.76 2.59
CA GLU A 83 17.45 16.71 1.57
C GLU A 83 18.28 15.43 1.65
N GLY A 84 18.35 14.69 0.52
CA GLY A 84 19.13 13.46 0.39
C GLY A 84 18.65 12.28 1.26
N GLY A 85 17.54 12.42 1.98
CA GLY A 85 16.95 11.34 2.76
C GLY A 85 16.26 10.29 1.89
N VAL A 86 16.04 9.10 2.44
CA VAL A 86 15.36 7.97 1.77
C VAL A 86 14.26 7.42 2.67
N TYR A 87 13.05 7.30 2.12
CA TYR A 87 11.91 6.69 2.80
C TYR A 87 11.27 5.62 1.95
N LYS A 88 11.07 4.44 2.54
CA LYS A 88 10.31 3.34 1.94
C LYS A 88 9.17 2.97 2.86
N ASN A 89 7.95 2.92 2.32
CA ASN A 89 6.77 2.45 3.04
C ASN A 89 6.18 1.26 2.29
N VAL A 90 6.00 0.14 3.00
CA VAL A 90 5.35 -1.06 2.47
C VAL A 90 4.15 -1.37 3.35
N PHE A 91 2.96 -1.25 2.79
CA PHE A 91 1.72 -1.72 3.42
C PHE A 91 1.34 -3.09 2.86
N SER A 92 1.01 -4.04 3.74
CA SER A 92 0.67 -5.40 3.34
C SER A 92 -0.57 -5.93 4.05
N LEU A 93 -1.61 -6.29 3.28
CA LEU A 93 -2.77 -7.05 3.72
C LEU A 93 -3.03 -8.16 2.70
N THR A 94 -2.27 -9.25 2.76
CA THR A 94 -2.23 -10.28 1.72
C THR A 94 -2.72 -11.66 2.18
N LYS A 95 -2.80 -11.88 3.50
CA LYS A 95 -3.09 -13.21 4.08
C LYS A 95 -4.52 -13.38 4.55
N THR A 96 -5.19 -12.28 4.93
CA THR A 96 -6.52 -12.31 5.55
C THR A 96 -7.42 -11.23 4.97
N ARG A 97 -8.70 -11.27 5.33
CA ARG A 97 -9.70 -10.27 4.93
C ARG A 97 -9.69 -9.05 5.85
N VAL A 98 -10.29 -7.97 5.38
CA VAL A 98 -10.50 -6.77 6.19
C VAL A 98 -11.99 -6.46 6.43
N GLY A 99 -12.80 -6.45 5.41
CA GLY A 99 -14.14 -5.89 5.36
C GLY A 99 -14.11 -4.49 4.74
N LYS A 100 -13.60 -3.49 5.46
CA LYS A 100 -13.37 -2.15 4.88
C LYS A 100 -11.97 -1.65 5.17
N LEU A 101 -11.28 -1.21 4.13
CA LEU A 101 -9.94 -0.64 4.17
C LEU A 101 -9.92 0.73 3.51
N ASP A 102 -9.47 1.75 4.25
CA ASP A 102 -9.22 3.09 3.74
C ASP A 102 -7.74 3.45 4.02
N ILE A 103 -6.93 3.59 2.97
CA ILE A 103 -5.50 3.95 3.04
C ILE A 103 -5.30 5.34 2.46
N VAL A 104 -4.55 6.17 3.15
CA VAL A 104 -4.00 7.43 2.63
C VAL A 104 -2.51 7.47 2.95
N MET A 105 -1.67 7.62 1.92
CA MET A 105 -0.23 7.85 2.07
C MET A 105 0.14 9.14 1.34
N ASP A 106 0.56 10.15 2.07
CA ASP A 106 1.01 11.44 1.53
C ASP A 106 2.51 11.61 1.81
N LEU A 107 3.31 11.61 0.75
CA LEU A 107 4.76 11.65 0.80
C LEU A 107 5.32 12.89 0.11
N THR A 108 5.95 13.75 0.88
CA THR A 108 6.65 14.94 0.38
C THR A 108 8.16 14.69 0.33
N LEU A 109 8.75 14.94 -0.83
CA LEU A 109 10.17 14.75 -1.11
C LEU A 109 10.84 16.09 -1.36
N GLU A 110 11.77 16.45 -0.48
CA GLU A 110 12.63 17.63 -0.64
C GLU A 110 13.82 17.34 -1.59
N LYS A 111 14.74 18.27 -1.69
CA LYS A 111 15.89 18.20 -2.61
C LYS A 111 16.66 16.88 -2.50
N GLN A 112 16.88 16.20 -3.64
CA GLN A 112 17.59 14.93 -3.76
C GLN A 112 17.00 13.79 -2.89
N ALA A 113 15.82 13.97 -2.28
CA ALA A 113 15.16 12.94 -1.50
C ALA A 113 14.61 11.83 -2.40
N VAL A 114 14.57 10.61 -1.86
CA VAL A 114 14.02 9.43 -2.54
C VAL A 114 12.89 8.84 -1.71
N GLY A 115 11.77 8.51 -2.36
CA GLY A 115 10.62 7.92 -1.71
C GLY A 115 9.98 6.77 -2.47
N GLU A 116 9.59 5.74 -1.75
CA GLU A 116 8.89 4.58 -2.30
C GLU A 116 7.65 4.29 -1.44
N LEU A 117 6.47 4.26 -2.07
CA LEU A 117 5.22 3.78 -1.49
C LEU A 117 4.87 2.48 -2.17
N PHE A 118 4.59 1.42 -1.41
CA PHE A 118 4.19 0.14 -1.96
C PHE A 118 3.02 -0.45 -1.16
N SER A 119 1.87 -0.60 -1.81
CA SER A 119 0.67 -1.24 -1.24
C SER A 119 0.42 -2.59 -1.88
N LYS A 120 0.28 -3.64 -1.06
CA LYS A 120 -0.02 -5.02 -1.46
C LYS A 120 -1.28 -5.49 -0.76
N ILE A 121 -2.35 -5.70 -1.51
CA ILE A 121 -3.66 -5.97 -0.92
C ILE A 121 -4.36 -7.13 -1.64
N LYS A 122 -4.88 -8.07 -0.84
CA LYS A 122 -5.84 -9.09 -1.27
C LYS A 122 -7.20 -8.76 -0.69
N ALA A 123 -8.15 -8.42 -1.54
CA ALA A 123 -9.56 -8.23 -1.19
C ALA A 123 -10.38 -9.44 -1.65
N SER A 124 -11.32 -9.90 -0.85
CA SER A 124 -12.14 -11.06 -1.18
C SER A 124 -13.56 -10.96 -0.62
N LYS A 125 -14.47 -11.77 -1.11
CA LYS A 125 -15.89 -11.77 -0.76
C LYS A 125 -16.52 -10.40 -1.01
N THR A 126 -16.85 -9.65 0.03
CA THR A 126 -17.49 -8.33 -0.01
C THR A 126 -16.60 -7.22 0.53
N ASP A 127 -15.29 -7.43 0.56
CA ASP A 127 -14.35 -6.43 1.05
C ASP A 127 -14.40 -5.17 0.19
N GLU A 128 -14.30 -4.01 0.84
CA GLU A 128 -14.22 -2.69 0.21
C GLU A 128 -12.87 -2.06 0.53
N VAL A 129 -12.12 -1.72 -0.51
CA VAL A 129 -10.75 -1.18 -0.41
C VAL A 129 -10.67 0.15 -1.12
N ASN A 130 -10.23 1.19 -0.42
CA ASN A 130 -9.91 2.48 -0.99
C ASN A 130 -8.45 2.82 -0.68
N ILE A 131 -7.69 3.16 -1.71
CA ILE A 131 -6.28 3.51 -1.61
C ILE A 131 -6.09 4.89 -2.24
N ASN A 132 -5.43 5.79 -1.52
CA ASN A 132 -4.94 7.05 -2.05
C ASN A 132 -3.46 7.20 -1.70
N GLU A 133 -2.60 7.17 -2.71
CA GLU A 133 -1.16 7.40 -2.58
C GLU A 133 -0.78 8.70 -3.30
N ILE A 134 -0.11 9.59 -2.58
CA ILE A 134 0.22 10.93 -3.05
C ILE A 134 1.73 11.13 -2.97
N LEU A 135 2.35 11.40 -4.13
CA LEU A 135 3.76 11.77 -4.24
C LEU A 135 3.89 13.26 -4.53
N ARG A 136 4.56 14.00 -3.65
CA ARG A 136 4.89 15.42 -3.82
C ARG A 136 6.39 15.58 -4.01
N LEU A 137 6.80 15.87 -5.24
CA LEU A 137 8.18 16.07 -5.63
C LEU A 137 8.48 17.58 -5.60
N GLU A 138 8.73 18.08 -4.38
CA GLU A 138 8.88 19.52 -4.10
C GLU A 138 10.34 19.99 -4.14
N GLY A 139 11.30 19.07 -4.11
CA GLY A 139 12.71 19.38 -4.15
C GLY A 139 13.38 19.01 -5.46
N GLU A 140 14.37 19.83 -5.84
CA GLU A 140 15.22 19.58 -7.01
C GLU A 140 15.87 18.19 -6.95
N HIS A 141 15.85 17.44 -8.08
CA HIS A 141 16.36 16.07 -8.20
C HIS A 141 15.69 15.05 -7.27
N SER A 142 14.56 15.33 -6.66
CA SER A 142 13.79 14.34 -5.91
C SER A 142 13.27 13.23 -6.80
N ARG A 143 13.11 12.02 -6.23
CA ARG A 143 12.64 10.83 -6.96
C ARG A 143 11.62 10.08 -6.13
N GLY A 144 10.47 9.75 -6.74
CA GLY A 144 9.40 9.03 -6.05
C GLY A 144 8.78 7.94 -6.90
N ILE A 145 8.42 6.81 -6.24
CA ILE A 145 7.65 5.72 -6.85
C ILE A 145 6.48 5.42 -5.94
N ALA A 146 5.27 5.31 -6.51
CA ALA A 146 4.10 4.73 -5.88
C ALA A 146 3.70 3.47 -6.65
N LYS A 147 3.73 2.31 -5.99
CA LYS A 147 3.36 1.03 -6.57
C LYS A 147 2.22 0.40 -5.78
N THR A 148 1.11 0.13 -6.45
CA THR A 148 -0.06 -0.52 -5.87
C THR A 148 -0.31 -1.85 -6.58
N VAL A 149 -0.41 -2.93 -5.82
CA VAL A 149 -0.83 -4.25 -6.32
C VAL A 149 -2.08 -4.68 -5.56
N VAL A 150 -3.19 -4.84 -6.26
CA VAL A 150 -4.45 -5.30 -5.68
C VAL A 150 -4.91 -6.57 -6.36
N VAL A 151 -5.17 -7.60 -5.57
CA VAL A 151 -5.89 -8.80 -6.02
C VAL A 151 -7.29 -8.73 -5.45
N ALA A 152 -8.28 -8.61 -6.33
CA ALA A 152 -9.69 -8.50 -5.98
C ALA A 152 -10.46 -9.75 -6.43
N LEU A 153 -11.13 -10.41 -5.49
CA LEU A 153 -11.80 -11.69 -5.68
C LEU A 153 -13.30 -11.60 -5.37
N ASP A 154 -14.08 -12.52 -5.88
CA ASP A 154 -15.49 -12.75 -5.60
C ASP A 154 -16.40 -11.56 -5.97
N SER A 155 -16.80 -10.75 -4.99
CA SER A 155 -17.63 -9.55 -5.14
C SER A 155 -17.00 -8.36 -4.41
N SER A 156 -15.67 -8.39 -4.24
CA SER A 156 -14.93 -7.30 -3.60
C SER A 156 -14.86 -6.07 -4.49
N LYS A 157 -14.66 -4.92 -3.84
CA LYS A 157 -14.52 -3.63 -4.51
C LYS A 157 -13.18 -3.02 -4.15
N ALA A 158 -12.50 -2.46 -5.15
CA ALA A 158 -11.26 -1.72 -4.93
C ALA A 158 -11.23 -0.44 -5.76
N LYS A 159 -10.92 0.66 -5.12
CA LYS A 159 -10.68 1.95 -5.76
C LYS A 159 -9.28 2.44 -5.41
N VAL A 160 -8.46 2.64 -6.44
CA VAL A 160 -7.11 3.13 -6.33
C VAL A 160 -7.03 4.53 -6.95
N LEU A 161 -6.61 5.50 -6.16
CA LEU A 161 -6.31 6.87 -6.58
C LEU A 161 -4.83 7.13 -6.28
N ASN A 162 -4.02 7.29 -7.32
CA ASN A 162 -2.61 7.58 -7.17
C ASN A 162 -2.29 8.93 -7.80
N GLU A 163 -1.72 9.82 -7.02
CA GLU A 163 -1.46 11.20 -7.40
C GLU A 163 0.05 11.49 -7.37
N ALA A 164 0.59 12.14 -8.39
CA ALA A 164 1.96 12.62 -8.40
C ALA A 164 2.02 14.09 -8.84
N TYR A 165 2.73 14.88 -8.08
CA TYR A 165 2.92 16.32 -8.28
C TYR A 165 4.39 16.63 -8.46
N GLY A 166 4.79 17.09 -9.66
CA GLY A 166 6.16 17.46 -10.01
C GLY A 166 6.34 18.97 -10.01
N SER A 167 6.78 19.54 -8.89
CA SER A 167 6.87 20.99 -8.71
C SER A 167 8.30 21.52 -8.77
N ALA A 168 9.31 20.64 -8.75
CA ALA A 168 10.72 21.04 -8.73
C ALA A 168 11.48 20.62 -9.99
N PRO A 169 12.53 21.35 -10.39
CA PRO A 169 13.33 20.99 -11.55
C PRO A 169 14.01 19.62 -11.35
N TYR A 170 14.08 18.85 -12.45
CA TYR A 170 14.72 17.53 -12.51
C TYR A 170 14.14 16.49 -11.53
N SER A 171 12.97 16.77 -10.96
CA SER A 171 12.24 15.79 -10.14
C SER A 171 11.64 14.70 -11.04
N LYS A 172 11.62 13.45 -10.53
CA LYS A 172 11.10 12.29 -11.28
C LYS A 172 10.16 11.45 -10.44
N GLY A 173 8.94 11.24 -10.95
CA GLY A 173 7.92 10.42 -10.31
C GLY A 173 7.39 9.32 -11.23
N HIS A 174 7.11 8.16 -10.62
CA HIS A 174 6.48 7.05 -11.34
C HIS A 174 5.34 6.45 -10.50
N ILE A 175 4.19 6.23 -11.14
CA ILE A 175 3.05 5.52 -10.57
C ILE A 175 2.89 4.19 -11.31
N SER A 176 2.79 3.08 -10.57
CA SER A 176 2.52 1.75 -11.12
C SER A 176 1.36 1.11 -10.38
N CYS A 177 0.28 0.79 -11.12
CA CYS A 177 -0.92 0.14 -10.58
C CYS A 177 -1.15 -1.17 -11.31
N GLU A 178 -1.21 -2.26 -10.56
CA GLU A 178 -1.50 -3.60 -11.09
C GLU A 178 -2.67 -4.21 -10.31
N GLU A 179 -3.81 -4.33 -10.96
CA GLU A 179 -5.00 -4.93 -10.38
C GLU A 179 -5.33 -6.24 -11.08
N ILE A 180 -5.44 -7.32 -10.30
CA ILE A 180 -5.81 -8.65 -10.77
C ILE A 180 -7.16 -9.03 -10.21
N THR A 181 -8.07 -9.48 -11.09
CA THR A 181 -9.44 -9.82 -10.70
C THR A 181 -9.76 -11.30 -10.94
N LYS A 182 -10.57 -11.90 -10.06
CA LYS A 182 -11.21 -13.20 -10.26
C LYS A 182 -12.59 -13.19 -9.59
N GLY A 183 -13.64 -13.33 -10.37
CA GLY A 183 -15.03 -13.33 -9.93
C GLY A 183 -15.95 -12.60 -10.91
N SER A 184 -17.26 -12.79 -10.78
CA SER A 184 -18.26 -12.21 -11.68
C SER A 184 -18.73 -10.81 -11.29
N ASN A 185 -18.58 -10.45 -10.00
CA ASN A 185 -19.10 -9.19 -9.43
C ASN A 185 -17.99 -8.31 -8.82
N VAL A 186 -16.76 -8.51 -9.24
CA VAL A 186 -15.63 -7.69 -8.83
C VAL A 186 -15.74 -6.30 -9.44
N ASP A 187 -15.59 -5.26 -8.62
CA ASP A 187 -15.60 -3.87 -9.06
C ASP A 187 -14.25 -3.21 -8.70
N VAL A 188 -13.42 -2.97 -9.71
CA VAL A 188 -12.08 -2.39 -9.54
C VAL A 188 -11.92 -1.20 -10.45
N SER A 189 -11.41 -0.12 -9.88
CA SER A 189 -11.06 1.08 -10.63
C SER A 189 -9.74 1.67 -10.16
N THR A 190 -8.91 2.13 -11.13
CA THR A 190 -7.69 2.87 -10.86
C THR A 190 -7.71 4.22 -11.57
N ILE A 191 -7.28 5.26 -10.88
CA ILE A 191 -7.30 6.66 -11.35
C ILE A 191 -5.94 7.27 -11.07
N PRO A 192 -5.02 7.29 -12.05
CA PRO A 192 -3.77 8.03 -11.91
C PRO A 192 -3.99 9.52 -12.18
N VAL A 193 -3.41 10.37 -11.35
CA VAL A 193 -3.40 11.82 -11.51
C VAL A 193 -1.96 12.31 -11.55
N LEU A 194 -1.54 12.88 -12.67
CA LEU A 194 -0.22 13.48 -12.83
C LEU A 194 -0.36 14.98 -13.03
N LYS A 195 0.33 15.76 -12.22
CA LYS A 195 0.38 17.22 -12.36
C LYS A 195 1.82 17.70 -12.35
N ILE A 196 2.20 18.41 -13.41
CA ILE A 196 3.54 19.00 -13.58
C ILE A 196 3.38 20.52 -13.51
N ASP A 197 4.02 21.13 -12.53
CA ASP A 197 4.08 22.59 -12.36
C ASP A 197 5.47 23.15 -12.75
N ASN A 198 6.43 22.30 -13.14
CA ASN A 198 7.77 22.68 -13.57
C ASN A 198 8.17 21.91 -14.82
N ASP A 199 8.53 22.61 -15.90
CA ASP A 199 8.83 22.02 -17.23
C ASP A 199 10.00 21.02 -17.24
N LEU A 200 10.87 21.05 -16.24
CA LEU A 200 11.99 20.11 -16.08
C LEU A 200 11.65 18.90 -15.20
N SER A 201 10.41 18.80 -14.72
CA SER A 201 9.93 17.63 -13.97
C SER A 201 9.44 16.53 -14.92
N GLU A 202 9.63 15.29 -14.55
CA GLU A 202 9.20 14.12 -15.33
C GLU A 202 8.32 13.21 -14.48
N LEU A 203 7.06 13.03 -14.89
CA LEU A 203 6.12 12.12 -14.26
C LEU A 203 5.63 11.09 -15.28
N THR A 204 5.62 9.82 -14.88
CA THR A 204 5.12 8.73 -15.70
C THR A 204 4.16 7.85 -14.92
N HIS A 205 3.26 7.16 -15.63
CA HIS A 205 2.41 6.15 -15.01
C HIS A 205 2.24 4.93 -15.91
N GLU A 206 1.99 3.79 -15.27
CA GLU A 206 1.47 2.59 -15.90
C GLU A 206 0.36 2.03 -15.03
N ALA A 207 -0.72 1.55 -15.66
CA ALA A 207 -1.82 0.93 -14.94
C ALA A 207 -2.38 -0.23 -15.76
N SER A 208 -2.67 -1.33 -15.10
CA SER A 208 -3.25 -2.52 -15.72
C SER A 208 -4.32 -3.13 -14.81
N ILE A 209 -5.49 -3.42 -15.39
CA ILE A 209 -6.52 -4.24 -14.75
C ILE A 209 -6.67 -5.51 -15.56
N GLY A 210 -6.34 -6.65 -14.97
CA GLY A 210 -6.36 -7.94 -15.63
C GLY A 210 -7.14 -9.00 -14.86
N ARG A 211 -7.19 -10.19 -15.44
CA ARG A 211 -7.73 -11.38 -14.76
C ARG A 211 -6.59 -12.33 -14.43
N VAL A 212 -6.82 -13.21 -13.46
CA VAL A 212 -5.91 -14.34 -13.20
C VAL A 212 -5.64 -15.06 -14.52
N ASN A 213 -4.37 -15.28 -14.84
CA ASN A 213 -3.95 -15.83 -16.13
C ASN A 213 -4.44 -17.27 -16.28
N GLN A 214 -5.37 -17.48 -17.21
CA GLN A 214 -6.03 -18.76 -17.43
C GLN A 214 -5.04 -19.87 -17.81
N LYS A 215 -4.03 -19.56 -18.64
CA LYS A 215 -3.02 -20.56 -19.02
C LYS A 215 -2.14 -21.00 -17.85
N GLN A 216 -1.79 -20.07 -16.96
CA GLN A 216 -1.05 -20.42 -15.75
C GLN A 216 -1.91 -21.29 -14.82
N LEU A 217 -3.19 -20.94 -14.68
CA LEU A 217 -4.16 -21.72 -13.90
C LEU A 217 -4.26 -23.15 -14.41
N GLU A 218 -4.52 -23.33 -15.71
CA GLU A 218 -4.64 -24.65 -16.36
C GLU A 218 -3.34 -25.46 -16.24
N MET A 219 -2.19 -24.82 -16.41
CA MET A 219 -0.88 -25.47 -16.26
C MET A 219 -0.66 -25.99 -14.81
N LEU A 220 -1.06 -25.23 -13.81
CA LEU A 220 -0.93 -25.65 -12.40
C LEU A 220 -1.93 -26.75 -12.08
N MET A 221 -3.17 -26.68 -12.58
CA MET A 221 -4.17 -27.73 -12.45
C MET A 221 -3.73 -29.05 -13.13
N ALA A 222 -3.08 -28.97 -14.29
CA ALA A 222 -2.50 -30.13 -14.96
C ALA A 222 -1.37 -30.82 -14.16
N LYS A 223 -0.78 -30.10 -13.18
CA LYS A 223 0.19 -30.65 -12.22
C LYS A 223 -0.44 -31.18 -10.93
N GLY A 224 -1.76 -31.25 -10.87
CA GLY A 224 -2.52 -31.86 -9.77
C GLY A 224 -3.03 -30.90 -8.71
N LEU A 225 -2.89 -29.57 -8.88
CA LEU A 225 -3.52 -28.60 -7.99
C LEU A 225 -5.02 -28.47 -8.30
N THR A 226 -5.83 -28.24 -7.28
CA THR A 226 -7.20 -27.77 -7.47
C THR A 226 -7.20 -26.34 -8.03
N GLU A 227 -8.31 -25.88 -8.56
CA GLU A 227 -8.42 -24.50 -9.08
C GLU A 227 -8.13 -23.46 -7.98
N ASP A 228 -8.58 -23.70 -6.76
CA ASP A 228 -8.36 -22.80 -5.63
C ASP A 228 -6.89 -22.78 -5.22
N GLU A 229 -6.22 -23.92 -5.12
CA GLU A 229 -4.78 -24.01 -4.81
C GLU A 229 -3.92 -23.33 -5.89
N ALA A 230 -4.25 -23.55 -7.16
CA ALA A 230 -3.56 -22.92 -8.29
C ALA A 230 -3.75 -21.38 -8.27
N THR A 231 -4.98 -20.93 -7.99
CA THR A 231 -5.30 -19.51 -7.84
C THR A 231 -4.51 -18.87 -6.69
N GLU A 232 -4.52 -19.47 -5.51
CA GLU A 232 -3.77 -18.97 -4.35
C GLU A 232 -2.25 -18.92 -4.62
N LEU A 233 -1.72 -19.88 -5.36
CA LEU A 233 -0.30 -19.90 -5.72
C LEU A 233 0.06 -18.74 -6.67
N ILE A 234 -0.78 -18.46 -7.67
CA ILE A 234 -0.61 -17.33 -8.58
C ILE A 234 -0.69 -16.01 -7.79
N ILE A 235 -1.70 -15.84 -6.95
CA ILE A 235 -1.90 -14.65 -6.12
C ILE A 235 -0.70 -14.43 -5.20
N LYS A 236 -0.20 -15.48 -4.58
CA LYS A 236 0.97 -15.41 -3.71
C LYS A 236 2.21 -14.94 -4.48
N GLY A 237 2.38 -15.39 -5.73
CA GLY A 237 3.46 -14.94 -6.59
C GLY A 237 3.38 -13.45 -6.98
N LEU A 238 2.17 -12.92 -7.13
CA LEU A 238 1.93 -11.51 -7.48
C LEU A 238 2.13 -10.55 -6.27
N LEU A 239 1.79 -11.02 -5.08
CA LEU A 239 1.86 -10.22 -3.85
C LEU A 239 3.20 -10.34 -3.10
N HIS A 240 4.12 -11.15 -3.56
CA HIS A 240 5.50 -11.23 -3.06
C HIS A 240 6.38 -10.25 -3.78
#